data_c0afde1c5aad1d006662bde2e77472e0
#
_entry.id   c0afde1c5aad1d006662bde2e77472e0
#
_cell.length_a   1.000
_cell.length_b   1.000
_cell.length_c   1.000
_cell.angle_alpha   90.00
_cell.angle_beta   90.00
_cell.angle_gamma   90.00
#
_symmetry.space_group_name_H-M   'P 1'
#
loop_
_entity.id
_entity.type
_entity.pdbx_description
1 polymer ?
#
loop_
_entity_poly.entity_id
_entity_poly.type
_entity_poly.pdbx_seq_one_letter_code
_entity_poly.pdbx_strand_id
1 'polypeptide(L)'
;MLNLITLDRDIEGKFIGDLGCGCGTLSIAAALMDAGFCVGFDIDENALNKCKSNKEKAECDNIDFIQCNVLDLQDTRWQKKFDTIIMNPPFGTRGNEGIDINFLKTAFSLAKHSVYSLHKSSTVRYIDKVAKSSNVKMESLFQLKFDLPQTYRWHKKDSKDIDVHFLKFTFPKSHKLNPNNIKKSHKK
;
A
#
# COMPACT_ATOMS: atom_id res chain seq x y z
N MET A 1 8.19 8.60 -7.53
CA MET A 1 7.77 7.49 -6.65
C MET A 1 7.62 6.18 -7.41
N LEU A 2 6.72 6.07 -8.35
CA LEU A 2 6.46 4.82 -9.09
C LEU A 2 7.66 4.31 -9.91
N ASN A 3 8.50 5.18 -10.48
CA ASN A 3 9.72 4.77 -11.19
C ASN A 3 10.66 3.88 -10.36
N LEU A 4 10.70 4.04 -9.03
CA LEU A 4 11.52 3.20 -8.15
C LEU A 4 10.90 1.82 -7.94
N ILE A 5 9.56 1.74 -7.88
CA ILE A 5 8.84 0.47 -7.80
C ILE A 5 9.04 -0.35 -9.07
N THR A 6 9.16 0.33 -10.23
CA THR A 6 9.43 -0.32 -11.52
C THR A 6 10.81 -0.94 -11.58
N LEU A 7 11.85 -0.32 -10.96
CA LEU A 7 13.19 -0.91 -10.91
C LEU A 7 13.20 -2.29 -10.25
N ASP A 8 12.32 -2.53 -9.29
CA ASP A 8 12.18 -3.82 -8.62
C ASP A 8 11.27 -4.82 -9.38
N ARG A 9 10.71 -4.42 -10.54
CA ARG A 9 9.71 -5.18 -11.32
C ARG A 9 8.48 -5.56 -10.51
N ASP A 10 8.07 -4.70 -9.57
CA ASP A 10 6.95 -4.95 -8.67
C ASP A 10 5.62 -4.37 -9.20
N ILE A 11 5.62 -3.76 -10.42
CA ILE A 11 4.42 -3.18 -11.06
C ILE A 11 4.09 -3.89 -12.39
N GLU A 12 5.06 -3.97 -13.32
CA GLU A 12 4.85 -4.48 -14.68
C GLU A 12 4.28 -5.90 -14.67
N GLY A 13 3.13 -6.10 -15.32
CA GLY A 13 2.41 -7.36 -15.40
C GLY A 13 1.83 -7.87 -14.07
N LYS A 14 1.87 -7.08 -12.98
CA LYS A 14 1.43 -7.50 -11.64
C LYS A 14 -0.03 -7.16 -11.37
N PHE A 15 -0.62 -7.91 -10.43
CA PHE A 15 -1.90 -7.60 -9.85
C PHE A 15 -1.68 -6.68 -8.65
N ILE A 16 -2.16 -5.42 -8.78
CA ILE A 16 -1.89 -4.33 -7.85
C ILE A 16 -3.15 -4.03 -7.04
N GLY A 17 -2.98 -3.82 -5.72
CA GLY A 17 -4.02 -3.23 -4.87
C GLY A 17 -3.61 -1.83 -4.41
N ASP A 18 -4.50 -0.85 -4.53
CA ASP A 18 -4.31 0.53 -4.05
C ASP A 18 -5.26 0.77 -2.88
N LEU A 19 -4.73 0.84 -1.66
CA LEU A 19 -5.52 0.97 -0.44
C LEU A 19 -5.68 2.44 -0.03
N GLY A 20 -6.93 2.92 0.00
CA GLY A 20 -7.26 4.33 0.17
C GLY A 20 -6.89 5.10 -1.10
N CYS A 21 -7.41 4.64 -2.23
CA CYS A 21 -7.01 5.14 -3.56
C CYS A 21 -7.39 6.61 -3.81
N GLY A 22 -8.28 7.19 -3.00
CA GLY A 22 -8.73 8.57 -3.15
C GLY A 22 -9.28 8.82 -4.55
N CYS A 23 -8.69 9.76 -5.29
CA CYS A 23 -9.07 10.05 -6.68
C CYS A 23 -8.36 9.16 -7.73
N GLY A 24 -7.72 8.08 -7.31
CA GLY A 24 -7.14 7.05 -8.19
C GLY A 24 -5.75 7.36 -8.74
N THR A 25 -5.03 8.32 -8.17
CA THR A 25 -3.73 8.77 -8.71
C THR A 25 -2.70 7.64 -8.75
N LEU A 26 -2.57 6.85 -7.68
CA LEU A 26 -1.61 5.74 -7.64
C LEU A 26 -2.07 4.57 -8.52
N SER A 27 -3.36 4.26 -8.53
CA SER A 27 -3.95 3.23 -9.40
C SER A 27 -3.70 3.52 -10.88
N ILE A 28 -3.99 4.76 -11.32
CA ILE A 28 -3.77 5.21 -12.71
C ILE A 28 -2.29 5.17 -13.05
N ALA A 29 -1.45 5.68 -12.17
CA ALA A 29 -0.01 5.66 -12.40
C ALA A 29 0.55 4.22 -12.49
N ALA A 30 0.03 3.27 -11.70
CA ALA A 30 0.39 1.85 -11.82
C ALA A 30 -0.04 1.27 -13.18
N ALA A 31 -1.24 1.59 -13.65
CA ALA A 31 -1.74 1.15 -14.95
C ALA A 31 -0.89 1.71 -16.11
N LEU A 32 -0.52 3.00 -16.07
CA LEU A 32 0.37 3.64 -17.04
C LEU A 32 1.81 3.10 -17.00
N MET A 33 2.15 2.33 -15.97
CA MET A 33 3.42 1.61 -15.83
C MET A 33 3.27 0.11 -16.10
N ASP A 34 2.32 -0.24 -16.95
CA ASP A 34 2.08 -1.60 -17.44
C ASP A 34 1.71 -2.61 -16.33
N ALA A 35 1.03 -2.18 -15.26
CA ALA A 35 0.43 -3.12 -14.31
C ALA A 35 -0.53 -4.06 -15.08
N GLY A 36 -0.52 -5.35 -14.74
CA GLY A 36 -1.44 -6.31 -15.36
C GLY A 36 -2.90 -5.97 -15.05
N PHE A 37 -3.20 -5.66 -13.80
CA PHE A 37 -4.50 -5.13 -13.37
C PHE A 37 -4.35 -4.42 -12.03
N CYS A 38 -5.14 -3.36 -11.80
CA CYS A 38 -5.15 -2.62 -10.54
C CYS A 38 -6.57 -2.58 -9.96
N VAL A 39 -6.69 -2.78 -8.63
CA VAL A 39 -7.94 -2.55 -7.89
C VAL A 39 -7.71 -1.51 -6.82
N GLY A 40 -8.40 -0.37 -6.94
CA GLY A 40 -8.40 0.68 -5.94
C GLY A 40 -9.57 0.51 -4.96
N PHE A 41 -9.28 0.70 -3.67
CA PHE A 41 -10.27 0.61 -2.59
C PHE A 41 -10.34 1.95 -1.86
N ASP A 42 -11.54 2.47 -1.69
CA ASP A 42 -11.78 3.66 -0.86
C ASP A 42 -13.17 3.59 -0.23
N ILE A 43 -13.35 4.30 0.87
CA ILE A 43 -14.64 4.42 1.55
C ILE A 43 -15.49 5.58 0.99
N ASP A 44 -14.82 6.59 0.42
CA ASP A 44 -15.46 7.82 -0.07
C ASP A 44 -15.99 7.66 -1.51
N GLU A 45 -17.31 7.60 -1.64
CA GLU A 45 -18.00 7.52 -2.93
C GLU A 45 -17.66 8.72 -3.85
N ASN A 46 -17.52 9.92 -3.30
CA ASN A 46 -17.18 11.10 -4.11
C ASN A 46 -15.77 11.01 -4.68
N ALA A 47 -14.81 10.45 -3.92
CA ALA A 47 -13.48 10.18 -4.41
C ALA A 47 -13.51 9.13 -5.53
N LEU A 48 -14.28 8.06 -5.37
CA LEU A 48 -14.42 7.00 -6.38
C LEU A 48 -15.10 7.49 -7.67
N ASN A 49 -16.06 8.41 -7.57
CA ASN A 49 -16.65 9.04 -8.75
C ASN A 49 -15.62 9.85 -9.53
N LYS A 50 -14.68 10.52 -8.84
CA LYS A 50 -13.53 11.17 -9.50
C LYS A 50 -12.56 10.16 -10.11
N CYS A 51 -12.33 9.01 -9.46
CA CYS A 51 -11.53 7.93 -10.03
C CYS A 51 -12.02 7.51 -11.41
N LYS A 52 -13.33 7.28 -11.56
CA LYS A 52 -13.94 6.90 -12.85
C LYS A 52 -13.62 7.91 -13.94
N SER A 53 -13.88 9.19 -13.67
CA SER A 53 -13.57 10.26 -14.63
C SER A 53 -12.05 10.37 -14.92
N ASN A 54 -11.19 10.18 -13.92
CA ASN A 54 -9.75 10.24 -14.12
C ASN A 54 -9.23 9.02 -14.92
N LYS A 55 -9.77 7.82 -14.66
CA LYS A 55 -9.50 6.60 -15.43
C LYS A 55 -9.83 6.79 -16.92
N GLU A 56 -11.03 7.32 -17.21
CA GLU A 56 -11.46 7.60 -18.59
C GLU A 56 -10.51 8.57 -19.29
N LYS A 57 -10.12 9.67 -18.63
CA LYS A 57 -9.20 10.67 -19.19
C LYS A 57 -7.78 10.12 -19.42
N ALA A 58 -7.38 9.14 -18.62
CA ALA A 58 -6.08 8.48 -18.73
C ALA A 58 -6.11 7.28 -19.68
N GLU A 59 -7.30 6.95 -20.25
CA GLU A 59 -7.49 5.81 -21.16
C GLU A 59 -6.99 4.47 -20.58
N CYS A 60 -7.19 4.26 -19.26
CA CYS A 60 -6.74 3.06 -18.56
C CYS A 60 -7.88 2.06 -18.39
N ASP A 61 -7.88 0.94 -19.11
CA ASP A 61 -8.93 -0.08 -19.02
C ASP A 61 -8.66 -1.16 -17.95
N ASN A 62 -7.42 -1.29 -17.49
CA ASN A 62 -6.97 -2.31 -16.55
C ASN A 62 -7.06 -1.87 -15.08
N ILE A 63 -8.06 -1.05 -14.73
CA ILE A 63 -8.30 -0.60 -13.35
C ILE A 63 -9.77 -0.79 -12.99
N ASP A 64 -10.03 -1.29 -11.78
CA ASP A 64 -11.35 -1.23 -11.13
C ASP A 64 -11.27 -0.51 -9.78
N PHE A 65 -12.43 0.03 -9.34
CA PHE A 65 -12.56 0.70 -8.05
C PHE A 65 -13.71 0.08 -7.25
N ILE A 66 -13.45 -0.19 -5.97
CA ILE A 66 -14.40 -0.83 -5.05
C ILE A 66 -14.60 0.09 -3.85
N GLN A 67 -15.86 0.42 -3.57
CA GLN A 67 -16.23 1.14 -2.36
C GLN A 67 -16.27 0.18 -1.17
N CYS A 68 -15.37 0.36 -0.22
CA CYS A 68 -15.38 -0.37 1.03
C CYS A 68 -14.47 0.29 2.08
N ASN A 69 -14.67 -0.08 3.33
CA ASN A 69 -13.67 0.20 4.36
C ASN A 69 -12.48 -0.76 4.18
N VAL A 70 -11.29 -0.19 3.94
CA VAL A 70 -10.05 -0.97 3.76
C VAL A 70 -9.78 -1.92 4.92
N LEU A 71 -10.16 -1.56 6.15
CA LEU A 71 -9.91 -2.37 7.33
C LEU A 71 -10.71 -3.68 7.34
N ASP A 72 -11.83 -3.73 6.62
CA ASP A 72 -12.68 -4.91 6.52
C ASP A 72 -12.15 -5.95 5.52
N LEU A 73 -11.05 -5.65 4.81
CA LEU A 73 -10.48 -6.53 3.79
C LEU A 73 -9.59 -7.65 4.37
N GLN A 74 -9.19 -7.57 5.64
CA GLN A 74 -8.17 -8.46 6.24
C GLN A 74 -8.53 -9.94 6.13
N ASP A 75 -9.78 -10.31 6.43
CA ASP A 75 -10.23 -11.70 6.48
C ASP A 75 -11.16 -12.08 5.32
N THR A 76 -10.92 -11.48 4.16
CA THR A 76 -11.73 -11.68 2.97
C THR A 76 -11.03 -12.56 1.92
N ARG A 77 -11.76 -12.82 0.82
CA ARG A 77 -11.21 -13.49 -0.38
C ARG A 77 -9.98 -12.79 -0.98
N TRP A 78 -9.65 -11.58 -0.55
CA TRP A 78 -8.51 -10.79 -1.04
C TRP A 78 -7.18 -11.14 -0.36
N GLN A 79 -7.19 -11.98 0.69
CA GLN A 79 -5.96 -12.42 1.35
C GLN A 79 -4.96 -12.99 0.36
N LYS A 80 -3.73 -12.45 0.38
CA LYS A 80 -2.63 -12.88 -0.49
C LYS A 80 -3.00 -12.96 -1.98
N LYS A 81 -3.86 -12.06 -2.46
CA LYS A 81 -4.23 -12.03 -3.89
C LYS A 81 -3.39 -11.05 -4.69
N PHE A 82 -3.03 -9.91 -4.12
CA PHE A 82 -2.24 -8.89 -4.80
C PHE A 82 -0.76 -9.24 -4.81
N ASP A 83 -0.11 -9.11 -5.96
CA ASP A 83 1.33 -9.27 -6.03
C ASP A 83 2.02 -8.12 -5.29
N THR A 84 1.53 -6.90 -5.50
CA THR A 84 1.98 -5.68 -4.83
C THR A 84 0.80 -4.87 -4.30
N ILE A 85 0.95 -4.33 -3.10
CA ILE A 85 0.07 -3.28 -2.57
C ILE A 85 0.80 -1.95 -2.63
N ILE A 86 0.10 -0.92 -3.08
CA ILE A 86 0.53 0.47 -3.01
C ILE A 86 -0.46 1.25 -2.15
N MET A 87 0.00 2.22 -1.37
CA MET A 87 -0.90 3.05 -0.57
C MET A 87 -0.27 4.37 -0.14
N ASN A 88 -1.11 5.38 -0.04
CA ASN A 88 -0.84 6.62 0.68
C ASN A 88 -1.92 6.76 1.77
N PRO A 89 -1.77 6.07 2.90
CA PRO A 89 -2.81 5.98 3.91
C PRO A 89 -3.06 7.33 4.58
N PRO A 90 -4.24 7.56 5.16
CA PRO A 90 -4.51 8.75 5.92
C PRO A 90 -3.51 8.84 7.08
N PHE A 91 -2.81 9.97 7.18
CA PHE A 91 -1.91 10.21 8.31
C PHE A 91 -2.74 10.36 9.59
N GLY A 92 -2.43 9.56 10.60
CA GLY A 92 -3.11 9.62 11.89
C GLY A 92 -3.16 11.06 12.41
N THR A 93 -4.37 11.57 12.61
CA THR A 93 -4.64 12.87 13.22
C THR A 93 -5.24 12.65 14.61
N ARG A 94 -5.42 13.73 15.38
CA ARG A 94 -6.07 13.66 16.70
C ARG A 94 -7.47 13.04 16.57
N GLY A 95 -7.71 11.89 17.21
CA GLY A 95 -8.93 11.10 17.12
C GLY A 95 -8.89 9.94 16.11
N ASN A 96 -7.81 9.83 15.31
CA ASN A 96 -7.59 8.74 14.36
C ASN A 96 -6.14 8.21 14.46
N GLU A 97 -5.57 8.21 15.66
CA GLU A 97 -4.22 7.70 15.89
C GLU A 97 -4.13 6.22 15.51
N GLY A 98 -3.12 5.87 14.74
CA GLY A 98 -2.84 4.48 14.34
C GLY A 98 -3.65 3.96 13.16
N ILE A 99 -4.43 4.79 12.48
CA ILE A 99 -5.16 4.39 11.26
C ILE A 99 -4.19 3.92 10.17
N ASP A 100 -3.06 4.60 9.99
CA ASP A 100 -2.00 4.24 9.06
C ASP A 100 -1.40 2.86 9.34
N ILE A 101 -1.29 2.49 10.63
CA ILE A 101 -0.83 1.17 11.06
C ILE A 101 -1.86 0.08 10.75
N ASN A 102 -3.14 0.37 10.93
CA ASN A 102 -4.20 -0.57 10.59
C ASN A 102 -4.25 -0.82 9.08
N PHE A 103 -4.11 0.24 8.26
CA PHE A 103 -3.94 0.11 6.81
C PHE A 103 -2.74 -0.77 6.46
N LEU A 104 -1.59 -0.56 7.13
CA LEU A 104 -0.39 -1.34 6.90
C LEU A 104 -0.58 -2.83 7.23
N LYS A 105 -1.25 -3.15 8.34
CA LYS A 105 -1.57 -4.55 8.70
C LYS A 105 -2.50 -5.19 7.67
N THR A 106 -3.51 -4.45 7.20
CA THR A 106 -4.37 -4.90 6.11
C THR A 106 -3.54 -5.16 4.85
N ALA A 107 -2.67 -4.23 4.46
CA ALA A 107 -1.77 -4.41 3.32
C ALA A 107 -0.92 -5.68 3.44
N PHE A 108 -0.38 -5.97 4.65
CA PHE A 108 0.39 -7.19 4.89
C PHE A 108 -0.44 -8.47 4.71
N SER A 109 -1.74 -8.44 5.05
CA SER A 109 -2.60 -9.61 4.83
C SER A 109 -2.92 -9.85 3.35
N LEU A 110 -3.03 -8.79 2.56
CA LEU A 110 -3.46 -8.83 1.17
C LEU A 110 -2.32 -9.10 0.18
N ALA A 111 -1.11 -8.60 0.46
CA ALA A 111 0.04 -8.69 -0.44
C ALA A 111 0.72 -10.06 -0.42
N LYS A 112 1.16 -10.55 -1.59
CA LYS A 112 2.01 -11.73 -1.76
C LYS A 112 3.50 -11.40 -1.62
N HIS A 113 3.95 -10.29 -2.25
CA HIS A 113 5.38 -10.02 -2.44
C HIS A 113 5.82 -8.71 -1.83
N SER A 114 5.17 -7.61 -2.15
CA SER A 114 5.62 -6.27 -1.77
C SER A 114 4.48 -5.36 -1.33
N VAL A 115 4.79 -4.47 -0.38
CA VAL A 115 3.93 -3.35 -0.01
C VAL A 115 4.76 -2.07 -0.08
N TYR A 116 4.21 -1.03 -0.70
CA TYR A 116 4.80 0.30 -0.78
C TYR A 116 3.87 1.32 -0.12
N SER A 117 4.41 2.08 0.81
CA SER A 117 3.59 3.01 1.61
C SER A 117 4.33 4.28 2.00
N LEU A 118 3.58 5.38 2.09
CA LEU A 118 4.06 6.66 2.62
C LEU A 118 3.69 6.80 4.09
N HIS A 119 4.66 7.17 4.92
CA HIS A 119 4.45 7.37 6.35
C HIS A 119 5.22 8.58 6.88
N LYS A 120 4.70 9.24 7.93
CA LYS A 120 5.40 10.34 8.61
C LYS A 120 6.72 9.84 9.21
N SER A 121 7.78 10.65 9.10
CA SER A 121 9.09 10.34 9.69
C SER A 121 9.01 10.04 11.20
N SER A 122 8.10 10.69 11.92
CA SER A 122 7.90 10.46 13.36
C SER A 122 7.39 9.07 13.71
N THR A 123 6.72 8.37 12.77
CA THR A 123 6.14 7.03 13.00
C THR A 123 7.02 5.88 12.52
N VAL A 124 8.07 6.14 11.74
CA VAL A 124 8.92 5.12 11.10
C VAL A 124 9.49 4.09 12.10
N ARG A 125 9.95 4.55 13.28
CA ARG A 125 10.47 3.64 14.32
C ARG A 125 9.41 2.66 14.83
N TYR A 126 8.16 3.12 14.95
CA TYR A 126 7.06 2.26 15.36
C TYR A 126 6.67 1.28 14.25
N ILE A 127 6.65 1.76 13.01
CA ILE A 127 6.38 0.94 11.83
C ILE A 127 7.41 -0.18 11.67
N ASP A 128 8.68 0.09 11.91
CA ASP A 128 9.74 -0.95 11.91
C ASP A 128 9.47 -2.05 12.94
N LYS A 129 9.00 -1.68 14.15
CA LYS A 129 8.60 -2.67 15.16
C LYS A 129 7.40 -3.52 14.68
N VAL A 130 6.40 -2.88 14.06
CA VAL A 130 5.24 -3.58 13.50
C VAL A 130 5.65 -4.53 12.37
N ALA A 131 6.51 -4.10 11.46
CA ALA A 131 7.03 -4.95 10.39
C ALA A 131 7.78 -6.17 10.95
N LYS A 132 8.68 -5.97 11.91
CA LYS A 132 9.43 -7.04 12.57
C LYS A 132 8.51 -8.03 13.28
N SER A 133 7.50 -7.56 14.01
CA SER A 133 6.52 -8.44 14.68
C SER A 133 5.67 -9.24 13.70
N SER A 134 5.51 -8.76 12.49
CA SER A 134 4.80 -9.42 11.39
C SER A 134 5.72 -10.29 10.51
N ASN A 135 6.98 -10.45 10.87
CA ASN A 135 8.00 -11.14 10.08
C ASN A 135 8.14 -10.58 8.66
N VAL A 136 8.10 -9.26 8.53
CA VAL A 136 8.20 -8.51 7.26
C VAL A 136 9.46 -7.64 7.30
N LYS A 137 10.26 -7.68 6.23
CA LYS A 137 11.42 -6.79 6.08
C LYS A 137 10.94 -5.41 5.64
N MET A 138 11.37 -4.36 6.36
CA MET A 138 11.14 -2.97 5.98
C MET A 138 12.43 -2.35 5.43
N GLU A 139 12.28 -1.52 4.41
CA GLU A 139 13.33 -0.70 3.83
C GLU A 139 12.79 0.71 3.58
N SER A 140 13.54 1.73 4.00
CA SER A 140 13.23 3.12 3.67
C SER A 140 13.94 3.49 2.37
N LEU A 141 13.17 3.67 1.30
CA LEU A 141 13.72 3.94 -0.03
C LEU A 141 14.19 5.40 -0.14
N PHE A 142 13.40 6.34 0.36
CA PHE A 142 13.76 7.76 0.42
C PHE A 142 12.86 8.54 1.40
N GLN A 143 13.33 9.73 1.77
CA GLN A 143 12.60 10.70 2.55
C GLN A 143 12.20 11.89 1.66
N LEU A 144 10.96 12.36 1.83
CA LEU A 144 10.38 13.46 1.09
C LEU A 144 9.85 14.52 2.05
N LYS A 145 9.89 15.77 1.63
CA LYS A 145 9.08 16.82 2.25
C LYS A 145 7.74 16.89 1.53
N PHE A 146 6.66 16.83 2.27
CA PHE A 146 5.30 16.88 1.76
C PHE A 146 4.65 18.18 2.24
N ASP A 147 4.37 19.07 1.29
CA ASP A 147 3.63 20.28 1.57
C ASP A 147 2.15 19.92 1.71
N LEU A 148 1.60 20.05 2.91
CA LEU A 148 0.16 19.95 3.10
C LEU A 148 -0.46 21.31 2.79
N PRO A 149 -1.27 21.43 1.72
CA PRO A 149 -2.04 22.66 1.50
C PRO A 149 -2.98 22.89 2.68
N GLN A 150 -3.13 24.14 3.08
CA GLN A 150 -4.05 24.54 4.15
C GLN A 150 -5.47 24.13 3.81
N THR A 151 -5.97 23.07 4.41
CA THR A 151 -7.36 22.61 4.23
C THR A 151 -8.36 23.36 5.13
N TYR A 152 -7.88 24.15 6.12
CA TYR A 152 -8.74 24.87 7.08
C TYR A 152 -8.35 26.33 7.25
N ARG A 153 -9.31 27.23 7.02
CA ARG A 153 -9.22 28.70 7.14
C ARG A 153 -8.79 29.24 8.53
N TRP A 154 -8.61 28.37 9.55
CA TRP A 154 -8.35 28.76 10.94
C TRP A 154 -6.89 28.64 11.37
N HIS A 155 -6.00 28.11 10.54
CA HIS A 155 -4.59 27.98 10.88
C HIS A 155 -3.80 29.22 10.44
N LYS A 156 -3.34 30.00 11.44
CA LYS A 156 -2.51 31.23 11.30
C LYS A 156 -1.04 30.96 10.94
N LYS A 157 -0.66 29.81 10.43
CA LYS A 157 0.73 29.49 10.01
C LYS A 157 0.73 28.90 8.62
N ASP A 158 1.62 29.46 7.80
CA ASP A 158 2.00 28.96 6.47
C ASP A 158 2.25 27.46 6.45
N SER A 159 2.05 26.80 5.28
CA SER A 159 2.18 25.37 5.01
C SER A 159 3.09 24.64 5.99
N LYS A 160 2.58 23.59 6.63
CA LYS A 160 3.41 22.76 7.52
C LYS A 160 4.01 21.65 6.67
N ASP A 161 5.30 21.81 6.32
CA ASP A 161 6.07 20.72 5.73
C ASP A 161 6.06 19.51 6.66
N ILE A 162 5.65 18.37 6.14
CA ILE A 162 5.74 17.11 6.86
C ILE A 162 6.79 16.27 6.19
N ASP A 163 7.80 15.84 6.95
CA ASP A 163 8.73 14.82 6.48
C ASP A 163 8.05 13.47 6.44
N VAL A 164 8.07 12.83 5.28
CA VAL A 164 7.52 11.49 5.05
C VAL A 164 8.57 10.56 4.47
N HIS A 165 8.49 9.29 4.83
CA HIS A 165 9.29 8.22 4.24
C HIS A 165 8.44 7.42 3.27
N PHE A 166 9.03 7.08 2.13
CA PHE A 166 8.53 6.05 1.25
C PHE A 166 9.16 4.73 1.64
N LEU A 167 8.34 3.83 2.15
CA LEU A 167 8.75 2.57 2.71
C LEU A 167 8.38 1.42 1.78
N LYS A 168 9.30 0.47 1.64
CA LYS A 168 9.07 -0.82 1.00
C LYS A 168 9.05 -1.91 2.06
N PHE A 169 8.08 -2.80 1.96
CA PHE A 169 7.97 -4.00 2.80
C PHE A 169 7.98 -5.23 1.91
N THR A 170 8.79 -6.23 2.28
CA THR A 170 8.90 -7.50 1.57
C THR A 170 8.73 -8.67 2.53
N PHE A 171 8.05 -9.70 2.05
CA PHE A 171 7.79 -10.91 2.82
C PHE A 171 8.92 -11.91 2.61
N PRO A 172 9.40 -12.62 3.66
CA PRO A 172 10.38 -13.67 3.50
C PRO A 172 9.80 -14.73 2.56
N LYS A 173 10.62 -15.20 1.62
CA LYS A 173 10.23 -16.33 0.78
C LYS A 173 9.93 -17.50 1.72
N SER A 174 8.71 -18.02 1.70
CA SER A 174 8.39 -19.26 2.41
C SER A 174 9.40 -20.33 1.92
N HIS A 175 10.20 -20.86 2.82
CA HIS A 175 11.00 -22.04 2.50
C HIS A 175 10.01 -23.13 2.07
N LYS A 176 9.97 -23.45 0.78
CA LYS A 176 9.33 -24.67 0.31
C LYS A 176 10.03 -25.79 1.10
N LEU A 177 9.31 -26.39 2.04
CA LEU A 177 9.76 -27.60 2.69
C LEU A 177 10.20 -28.55 1.60
N ASN A 178 11.48 -28.91 1.59
CA ASN A 178 12.04 -29.83 0.61
C ASN A 178 11.31 -31.16 0.80
N PRO A 179 10.50 -31.66 -0.16
CA PRO A 179 9.71 -32.88 0.02
C PRO A 179 10.57 -34.12 0.30
N ASN A 180 11.89 -34.01 0.14
CA ASN A 180 12.83 -35.11 0.40
C ASN A 180 13.16 -35.34 1.89
N ASN A 181 12.74 -34.46 2.83
CA ASN A 181 13.00 -34.65 4.26
C ASN A 181 11.92 -35.44 5.01
N ILE A 182 10.81 -35.80 4.35
CA ILE A 182 9.70 -36.53 5.00
C ILE A 182 9.94 -38.07 5.01
N LYS A 183 10.93 -38.58 4.26
CA LYS A 183 11.16 -40.05 4.15
C LYS A 183 12.12 -40.68 5.13
N LYS A 184 12.62 -39.98 6.15
CA LYS A 184 13.63 -40.54 7.10
C LYS A 184 13.14 -40.80 8.52
N SER A 185 11.85 -40.63 8.84
CA SER A 185 11.35 -40.88 10.23
C SER A 185 10.49 -42.16 10.40
N HIS A 186 10.46 -43.05 9.42
CA HIS A 186 9.74 -44.34 9.56
C HIS A 186 10.65 -45.53 9.31
N LYS A 187 11.81 -45.56 10.01
CA LYS A 187 12.58 -46.78 10.23
C LYS A 187 13.34 -46.65 11.56
N LYS A 188 12.65 -46.96 12.63
CA LYS A 188 13.21 -47.64 13.82
C LYS A 188 12.03 -48.21 14.61
#